data_2031d2313ec606e288c9afa33fb804e4
#
_entry.id   2031d2313ec606e288c9afa33fb804e4
#
_cell.length_a   1.000
_cell.length_b   1.000
_cell.length_c   1.000
_cell.angle_alpha   90.00
_cell.angle_beta   90.00
_cell.angle_gamma   90.00
#
_symmetry.space_group_name_H-M   'P 1'
#
loop_
_entity.id
_entity.type
_entity.pdbx_description
1 polymer ?
#
loop_
_entity_poly.entity_id
_entity_poly.type
_entity_poly.pdbx_seq_one_letter_code
_entity_poly.pdbx_strand_id
1 'polypeptide(L)'
;THTDIADSRWYTGSGITRKVTLVVEEQVHPAEYGVTFVTEKLVADGKEFPEVQAAVSIHHEICNQTKEQKTCVVCTKLSDPQGTPVAEWKEQVQIPAGNTVSCSMHGTIRDPKCWSPEHPDLYGMETWYETTDEDGKKISYLADKQKVGIRVAEFDADRGFFLNGVPMKIKGVCVHHDAGCLGAAVTKEVWHRRFAKLKECGCNAIRCSHNPHMPELYELCDTMGFLVMDEAFDEWENAKNKWSTGHNVYPPKHQGYFEDFPEWHEKDLRAMVRRDRNHPSIILWSIGNEIDYPNDPYCHPSFLEMTGNNDANKPAAERQYDPAKPDMRRLLPIAEELSSIVKSEDESRPVTMALAYPELSAKLGMLEHLDVAGYNYKEQYYEADHKDFPQIPFLGSENGHSYEAWDAVKSNDYISGQFLWTGIDYLGEAHGWPVHGSGAGILDCA
;
A
#
# COMPACT_ATOMS: atom_id res chain seq x y z
N THR A 1 14.50 20.28 -7.30
CA THR A 1 13.20 20.07 -7.96
C THR A 1 13.35 20.46 -9.42
N HIS A 2 13.14 19.53 -10.32
CA HIS A 2 13.19 19.76 -11.76
C HIS A 2 11.77 19.84 -12.29
N THR A 3 11.40 20.97 -12.86
CA THR A 3 10.04 21.25 -13.35
C THR A 3 9.99 21.49 -14.86
N ASP A 4 11.13 21.42 -15.51
CA ASP A 4 11.33 21.68 -16.94
C ASP A 4 11.30 20.41 -17.80
N ILE A 5 11.21 19.25 -17.14
CA ILE A 5 11.24 17.95 -17.80
C ILE A 5 10.20 17.00 -17.17
N ALA A 6 9.74 16.03 -17.96
CA ALA A 6 8.85 14.99 -17.48
C ALA A 6 9.63 13.97 -16.63
N ASP A 7 9.23 13.77 -15.39
CA ASP A 7 9.77 12.79 -14.43
C ASP A 7 8.86 11.59 -14.21
N SER A 8 7.63 11.67 -14.70
CA SER A 8 6.62 10.60 -14.65
C SER A 8 5.62 10.73 -15.81
N ARG A 9 4.56 9.93 -15.78
CA ARG A 9 3.41 10.04 -16.71
C ARG A 9 2.27 10.90 -16.15
N TRP A 10 2.35 11.31 -14.90
CA TRP A 10 1.37 12.16 -14.21
C TRP A 10 2.07 13.37 -13.58
N TYR A 11 1.29 14.33 -13.10
CA TYR A 11 1.81 15.53 -12.44
C TYR A 11 2.27 15.20 -11.01
N THR A 12 3.55 15.32 -10.76
CA THR A 12 4.18 15.04 -9.46
C THR A 12 4.24 16.27 -8.56
N GLY A 13 4.12 17.46 -9.13
CA GLY A 13 4.30 18.72 -8.43
C GLY A 13 5.75 19.05 -8.13
N SER A 14 5.98 20.15 -7.42
CA SER A 14 7.29 20.57 -6.97
C SER A 14 7.22 21.30 -5.62
N GLY A 15 8.30 21.17 -4.83
CA GLY A 15 8.38 21.73 -3.50
C GLY A 15 7.74 20.83 -2.43
N ILE A 16 7.56 21.40 -1.23
CA ILE A 16 6.96 20.73 -0.08
C ILE A 16 5.45 20.93 -0.11
N THR A 17 4.70 19.94 -0.53
CA THR A 17 3.23 20.00 -0.67
C THR A 17 2.49 19.33 0.49
N ARG A 18 3.20 18.59 1.34
CA ARG A 18 2.65 17.89 2.51
C ARG A 18 3.06 18.59 3.81
N LYS A 19 2.43 18.22 4.91
CA LYS A 19 2.75 18.76 6.23
C LYS A 19 4.20 18.51 6.62
N VAL A 20 4.80 19.50 7.27
CA VAL A 20 6.08 19.37 7.97
C VAL A 20 5.77 19.40 9.46
N THR A 21 6.15 18.36 10.17
CA THR A 21 5.86 18.19 11.60
C THR A 21 7.16 18.26 12.40
N LEU A 22 7.17 19.07 13.45
CA LEU A 22 8.21 19.04 14.48
C LEU A 22 7.75 18.09 15.59
N VAL A 23 8.50 17.01 15.78
CA VAL A 23 8.29 16.06 16.88
C VAL A 23 9.22 16.43 18.04
N VAL A 24 8.66 16.54 19.26
CA VAL A 24 9.42 16.79 20.49
C VAL A 24 9.10 15.64 21.44
N GLU A 25 10.12 14.92 21.84
CA GLU A 25 10.00 13.71 22.66
C GLU A 25 10.90 13.76 23.89
N GLU A 26 10.60 12.91 24.86
CA GLU A 26 11.47 12.67 26.00
C GLU A 26 12.71 11.86 25.56
N GLN A 27 13.73 11.77 26.40
CA GLN A 27 14.97 11.03 26.07
C GLN A 27 14.78 9.50 25.99
N VAL A 28 13.75 8.98 26.65
CA VAL A 28 13.26 7.62 26.42
C VAL A 28 11.95 7.76 25.68
N HIS A 29 11.87 7.30 24.43
CA HIS A 29 10.70 7.52 23.56
C HIS A 29 10.50 6.34 22.60
N PRO A 30 9.33 6.17 21.99
CA PRO A 30 9.15 5.21 20.90
C PRO A 30 10.07 5.56 19.72
N ALA A 31 10.62 4.56 19.03
CA ALA A 31 11.23 4.79 17.73
C ALA A 31 10.18 5.37 16.76
N GLU A 32 10.62 6.03 15.70
CA GLU A 32 9.71 6.56 14.69
C GLU A 32 8.82 5.42 14.12
N TYR A 33 7.50 5.60 14.22
CA TYR A 33 6.50 4.55 13.93
C TYR A 33 6.76 3.21 14.65
N GLY A 34 7.39 3.26 15.82
CA GLY A 34 7.82 2.09 16.59
C GLY A 34 6.73 1.41 17.43
N VAL A 35 5.49 1.92 17.42
CA VAL A 35 4.35 1.28 18.10
C VAL A 35 3.43 0.67 17.06
N THR A 36 3.31 -0.68 17.06
CA THR A 36 2.53 -1.43 16.07
C THR A 36 1.44 -2.24 16.74
N PHE A 37 0.24 -2.21 16.16
CA PHE A 37 -0.92 -3.01 16.59
C PHE A 37 -1.29 -4.02 15.50
N VAL A 38 -1.40 -5.30 15.87
CA VAL A 38 -1.75 -6.37 14.94
C VAL A 38 -2.93 -7.18 15.50
N THR A 39 -3.93 -7.43 14.66
CA THR A 39 -4.94 -8.48 14.92
C THR A 39 -4.40 -9.79 14.35
N GLU A 40 -4.04 -10.72 15.22
CA GLU A 40 -3.45 -12.00 14.80
C GLU A 40 -4.51 -12.94 14.21
N LYS A 41 -5.67 -13.00 14.86
CA LYS A 41 -6.81 -13.81 14.41
C LYS A 41 -8.12 -13.44 15.10
N LEU A 42 -9.21 -13.80 14.45
CA LEU A 42 -10.55 -13.84 15.05
C LEU A 42 -10.91 -15.30 15.36
N VAL A 43 -11.38 -15.58 16.55
CA VAL A 43 -11.76 -16.93 17.00
C VAL A 43 -13.19 -16.91 17.50
N ALA A 44 -14.03 -17.80 16.95
CA ALA A 44 -15.37 -18.06 17.45
C ALA A 44 -15.34 -19.27 18.41
N ASP A 45 -16.11 -19.24 19.51
CA ASP A 45 -16.07 -20.27 20.55
C ASP A 45 -16.82 -21.57 20.19
N GLY A 46 -17.35 -21.70 18.98
CA GLY A 46 -17.99 -22.89 18.46
C GLY A 46 -19.41 -23.18 19.02
N LYS A 47 -20.00 -22.27 19.78
CA LYS A 47 -21.39 -22.37 20.28
C LYS A 47 -22.39 -22.00 19.17
N GLU A 48 -23.69 -22.29 19.40
CA GLU A 48 -24.79 -21.91 18.49
C GLU A 48 -24.89 -20.40 18.26
N PHE A 49 -24.45 -19.60 19.27
CA PHE A 49 -24.24 -18.16 19.19
C PHE A 49 -22.82 -17.87 19.65
N PRO A 50 -21.83 -17.95 18.75
CA PRO A 50 -20.42 -17.85 19.12
C PRO A 50 -20.06 -16.43 19.57
N GLU A 51 -19.41 -16.33 20.74
CA GLU A 51 -18.70 -15.11 21.12
C GLU A 51 -17.41 -15.02 20.29
N VAL A 52 -17.28 -13.95 19.52
CA VAL A 52 -16.06 -13.67 18.75
C VAL A 52 -15.01 -13.07 19.68
N GLN A 53 -13.79 -13.54 19.54
CA GLN A 53 -12.63 -13.00 20.25
C GLN A 53 -11.54 -12.64 19.24
N ALA A 54 -10.89 -11.48 19.43
CA ALA A 54 -9.72 -11.08 18.67
C ALA A 54 -8.46 -11.33 19.49
N ALA A 55 -7.56 -12.16 19.00
CA ALA A 55 -6.19 -12.20 19.50
C ALA A 55 -5.42 -11.03 18.89
N VAL A 56 -4.79 -10.23 19.75
CA VAL A 56 -4.06 -9.02 19.33
C VAL A 56 -2.67 -9.00 19.93
N SER A 57 -1.74 -8.41 19.21
CA SER A 57 -0.40 -8.09 19.70
C SER A 57 -0.07 -6.62 19.48
N ILE A 58 0.74 -6.08 20.39
CA ILE A 58 1.25 -4.72 20.34
C ILE A 58 2.76 -4.80 20.47
N HIS A 59 3.47 -4.25 19.48
CA HIS A 59 4.94 -4.24 19.47
C HIS A 59 5.43 -2.82 19.69
N HIS A 60 6.46 -2.69 20.52
CA HIS A 60 7.11 -1.42 20.82
C HIS A 60 8.59 -1.50 20.50
N GLU A 61 9.10 -0.54 19.78
CA GLU A 61 10.53 -0.22 19.68
C GLU A 61 10.78 1.04 20.51
N ILE A 62 11.64 0.93 21.52
CA ILE A 62 11.83 1.98 22.53
C ILE A 62 13.28 2.44 22.52
N CYS A 63 13.49 3.71 22.24
CA CYS A 63 14.79 4.36 22.22
C CYS A 63 15.16 4.93 23.59
N ASN A 64 16.43 4.82 23.98
CA ASN A 64 17.01 5.49 25.12
C ASN A 64 18.19 6.35 24.65
N GLN A 65 18.00 7.66 24.54
CA GLN A 65 19.04 8.60 24.12
C GLN A 65 19.91 9.08 25.28
N THR A 66 19.67 8.59 26.50
CA THR A 66 20.52 8.95 27.67
C THR A 66 21.84 8.20 27.67
N LYS A 67 22.77 8.65 28.50
CA LYS A 67 24.08 8.01 28.70
C LYS A 67 24.07 6.86 29.70
N GLU A 68 22.92 6.53 30.27
CA GLU A 68 22.73 5.52 31.30
C GLU A 68 21.65 4.52 30.89
N GLN A 69 21.76 3.30 31.43
CA GLN A 69 20.65 2.35 31.29
C GLN A 69 19.42 2.88 32.02
N LYS A 70 18.26 2.79 31.34
CA LYS A 70 16.97 3.17 31.92
C LYS A 70 16.07 1.95 32.07
N THR A 71 15.24 2.00 33.11
CA THR A 71 14.08 1.10 33.26
C THR A 71 12.85 1.87 32.81
N CYS A 72 12.08 1.31 31.88
CA CYS A 72 10.83 1.88 31.42
C CYS A 72 9.69 0.88 31.67
N VAL A 73 8.60 1.34 32.27
CA VAL A 73 7.34 0.61 32.29
C VAL A 73 6.49 1.14 31.16
N VAL A 74 6.21 0.29 30.18
CA VAL A 74 5.32 0.54 29.06
C VAL A 74 3.92 0.15 29.46
N CYS A 75 2.98 1.08 29.36
CA CYS A 75 1.57 0.85 29.65
C CYS A 75 0.73 1.24 28.43
N THR A 76 0.12 0.26 27.77
CA THR A 76 -0.76 0.51 26.62
C THR A 76 -2.21 0.25 26.99
N LYS A 77 -3.08 1.21 26.69
CA LYS A 77 -4.51 1.17 26.93
C LYS A 77 -5.26 1.18 25.61
N LEU A 78 -6.25 0.29 25.50
CA LEU A 78 -7.15 0.23 24.36
C LEU A 78 -8.56 0.60 24.81
N SER A 79 -9.18 1.55 24.11
CA SER A 79 -10.57 1.94 24.32
C SER A 79 -11.37 1.68 23.04
N ASP A 80 -12.63 1.24 23.23
CA ASP A 80 -13.54 0.98 22.13
C ASP A 80 -13.91 2.25 21.35
N PRO A 81 -14.64 2.15 20.22
CA PRO A 81 -15.06 3.32 19.44
C PRO A 81 -15.89 4.36 20.22
N GLN A 82 -16.49 3.98 21.35
CA GLN A 82 -17.23 4.87 22.23
C GLN A 82 -16.37 5.46 23.37
N GLY A 83 -15.07 5.10 23.41
CA GLY A 83 -14.11 5.58 24.40
C GLY A 83 -14.11 4.78 25.72
N THR A 84 -14.80 3.63 25.76
CA THR A 84 -14.79 2.74 26.93
C THR A 84 -13.51 1.92 26.96
N PRO A 85 -12.74 1.91 28.06
CA PRO A 85 -11.56 1.05 28.17
C PRO A 85 -11.94 -0.44 28.07
N VAL A 86 -11.25 -1.16 27.19
CA VAL A 86 -11.51 -2.60 26.95
C VAL A 86 -10.31 -3.48 27.31
N ALA A 87 -9.10 -2.94 27.30
CA ALA A 87 -7.87 -3.64 27.70
C ALA A 87 -6.78 -2.69 28.18
N GLU A 88 -5.89 -3.20 29.01
CA GLU A 88 -4.67 -2.54 29.46
C GLU A 88 -3.56 -3.58 29.58
N TRP A 89 -2.38 -3.26 29.06
CA TRP A 89 -1.18 -4.08 29.14
C TRP A 89 -0.05 -3.29 29.79
N LYS A 90 0.78 -3.99 30.55
CA LYS A 90 1.99 -3.40 31.15
C LYS A 90 3.16 -4.34 31.01
N GLU A 91 4.29 -3.80 30.60
CA GLU A 91 5.55 -4.52 30.49
C GLU A 91 6.69 -3.64 31.01
N GLN A 92 7.66 -4.24 31.71
CA GLN A 92 8.84 -3.53 32.19
C GLN A 92 10.06 -3.95 31.39
N VAL A 93 10.73 -2.98 30.79
CA VAL A 93 11.91 -3.20 29.95
C VAL A 93 13.13 -2.46 30.49
N GLN A 94 14.31 -3.05 30.26
CA GLN A 94 15.61 -2.43 30.52
C GLN A 94 16.18 -1.97 29.20
N ILE A 95 16.51 -0.69 29.09
CA ILE A 95 16.99 -0.10 27.84
C ILE A 95 18.41 0.40 28.07
N PRO A 96 19.44 -0.25 27.50
CA PRO A 96 20.83 0.19 27.62
C PRO A 96 21.02 1.62 27.09
N ALA A 97 22.03 2.31 27.58
CA ALA A 97 22.37 3.67 27.14
C ALA A 97 22.58 3.74 25.62
N GLY A 98 21.94 4.68 24.95
CA GLY A 98 22.08 4.93 23.51
C GLY A 98 21.53 3.80 22.61
N ASN A 99 20.70 2.91 23.14
CA ASN A 99 20.18 1.77 22.40
C ASN A 99 18.66 1.84 22.23
N THR A 100 18.18 1.03 21.29
CA THR A 100 16.77 0.73 21.07
C THR A 100 16.52 -0.72 21.45
N VAL A 101 15.42 -0.99 22.16
CA VAL A 101 14.96 -2.33 22.49
C VAL A 101 13.53 -2.55 22.03
N SER A 102 13.17 -3.79 21.78
CA SER A 102 11.80 -4.17 21.43
C SER A 102 11.14 -4.92 22.58
N CYS A 103 9.82 -4.70 22.73
CA CYS A 103 8.97 -5.54 23.58
C CYS A 103 7.63 -5.79 22.89
N SER A 104 7.00 -6.91 23.26
CA SER A 104 5.71 -7.32 22.68
C SER A 104 4.72 -7.65 23.78
N MET A 105 3.50 -7.21 23.62
CA MET A 105 2.37 -7.49 24.50
C MET A 105 1.30 -8.26 23.73
N HIS A 106 0.68 -9.26 24.32
CA HIS A 106 -0.35 -10.06 23.69
C HIS A 106 -1.61 -10.04 24.53
N GLY A 107 -2.78 -10.14 23.89
CA GLY A 107 -4.03 -10.17 24.60
C GLY A 107 -5.19 -10.61 23.74
N THR A 108 -6.35 -10.65 24.40
CA THR A 108 -7.60 -11.03 23.76
C THR A 108 -8.66 -9.97 24.03
N ILE A 109 -9.29 -9.48 22.98
CA ILE A 109 -10.45 -8.58 23.04
C ILE A 109 -11.70 -9.42 22.82
N ARG A 110 -12.61 -9.39 23.79
CA ARG A 110 -13.89 -10.09 23.71
C ARG A 110 -14.93 -9.23 23.00
N ASP A 111 -15.72 -9.86 22.16
CA ASP A 111 -16.78 -9.21 21.38
C ASP A 111 -16.30 -7.92 20.67
N PRO A 112 -15.23 -8.04 19.82
CA PRO A 112 -14.64 -6.88 19.21
C PRO A 112 -15.59 -6.27 18.15
N LYS A 113 -15.64 -4.94 18.09
CA LYS A 113 -16.22 -4.23 16.94
C LYS A 113 -15.22 -4.26 15.81
N CYS A 114 -15.40 -5.22 14.91
CA CYS A 114 -14.47 -5.40 13.81
C CYS A 114 -14.64 -4.31 12.77
N TRP A 115 -13.51 -3.75 12.33
CA TRP A 115 -13.47 -2.77 11.26
C TRP A 115 -13.84 -3.40 9.91
N SER A 116 -14.71 -2.73 9.17
CA SER A 116 -15.05 -3.05 7.77
C SER A 116 -15.45 -1.79 7.00
N PRO A 117 -15.58 -1.83 5.67
CA PRO A 117 -16.11 -0.70 4.87
C PRO A 117 -17.51 -0.23 5.30
N GLU A 118 -18.34 -1.13 5.81
CA GLU A 118 -19.70 -0.85 6.29
C GLU A 118 -19.71 -0.37 7.76
N HIS A 119 -18.75 -0.85 8.56
CA HIS A 119 -18.58 -0.56 9.97
C HIS A 119 -17.12 -0.16 10.25
N PRO A 120 -16.72 1.08 9.94
CA PRO A 120 -15.34 1.55 10.09
C PRO A 120 -15.02 1.91 11.56
N ASP A 121 -15.22 0.95 12.44
CA ASP A 121 -15.02 1.09 13.88
C ASP A 121 -13.53 1.16 14.22
N LEU A 122 -13.13 2.22 14.91
CA LEU A 122 -11.73 2.47 15.30
C LEU A 122 -11.60 2.55 16.81
N TYR A 123 -10.65 1.79 17.35
CA TYR A 123 -10.25 1.83 18.74
C TYR A 123 -9.23 2.95 18.98
N GLY A 124 -9.30 3.57 20.16
CA GLY A 124 -8.27 4.49 20.64
C GLY A 124 -7.19 3.72 21.37
N MET A 125 -5.96 3.78 20.90
CA MET A 125 -4.79 3.22 21.59
C MET A 125 -3.93 4.34 22.15
N GLU A 126 -3.61 4.29 23.42
CA GLU A 126 -2.73 5.23 24.13
C GLU A 126 -1.63 4.45 24.84
N THR A 127 -0.38 4.82 24.58
CA THR A 127 0.78 4.25 25.24
C THR A 127 1.45 5.28 26.14
N TRP A 128 1.63 4.90 27.40
CA TRP A 128 2.27 5.69 28.43
C TRP A 128 3.60 5.06 28.81
N TYR A 129 4.63 5.89 28.97
CA TYR A 129 5.93 5.46 29.51
C TYR A 129 6.13 6.01 30.92
N GLU A 130 6.53 5.13 31.85
CA GLU A 130 6.96 5.48 33.19
C GLU A 130 8.44 5.16 33.34
N THR A 131 9.27 6.17 33.57
CA THR A 131 10.73 6.03 33.69
C THR A 131 11.29 7.07 34.67
N THR A 132 12.61 7.30 34.64
CA THR A 132 13.26 8.36 35.41
C THR A 132 13.89 9.39 34.48
N ASP A 133 13.76 10.67 34.81
CA ASP A 133 14.47 11.76 34.15
C ASP A 133 15.99 11.75 34.45
N GLU A 134 16.70 12.80 34.04
CA GLU A 134 18.14 12.96 34.25
C GLU A 134 18.52 13.09 35.74
N ASP A 135 17.62 13.63 36.57
CA ASP A 135 17.80 13.83 38.00
C ASP A 135 17.38 12.58 38.81
N GLY A 136 16.96 11.48 38.15
CA GLY A 136 16.49 10.27 38.78
C GLY A 136 15.06 10.34 39.33
N LYS A 137 14.30 11.37 39.03
CA LYS A 137 12.93 11.52 39.44
C LYS A 137 12.02 10.71 38.51
N LYS A 138 11.04 10.01 39.08
CA LYS A 138 10.02 9.28 38.30
C LYS A 138 9.16 10.27 37.48
N ILE A 139 9.06 9.99 36.18
CA ILE A 139 8.20 10.71 35.24
C ILE A 139 7.27 9.70 34.53
N SER A 140 6.11 10.20 34.19
CA SER A 140 5.13 9.44 33.36
C SER A 140 4.56 10.38 32.31
N TYR A 141 4.52 9.95 31.06
CA TYR A 141 4.08 10.77 29.94
C TYR A 141 3.41 9.91 28.87
N LEU A 142 2.54 10.53 28.07
CA LEU A 142 1.94 9.93 26.89
C LEU A 142 2.99 9.84 25.80
N ALA A 143 3.43 8.62 25.50
CA ALA A 143 4.49 8.35 24.55
C ALA A 143 3.96 8.16 23.11
N ASP A 144 2.75 7.60 22.98
CA ASP A 144 2.10 7.39 21.68
C ASP A 144 0.58 7.44 21.81
N LYS A 145 -0.09 7.92 20.76
CA LYS A 145 -1.54 7.94 20.66
C LYS A 145 -2.00 7.80 19.22
N GLN A 146 -2.74 6.75 18.95
CA GLN A 146 -3.22 6.46 17.60
C GLN A 146 -4.60 5.79 17.59
N LYS A 147 -5.20 5.70 16.40
CA LYS A 147 -6.39 4.91 16.14
C LYS A 147 -5.97 3.62 15.46
N VAL A 148 -6.57 2.51 15.88
CA VAL A 148 -6.34 1.19 15.31
C VAL A 148 -7.65 0.49 15.04
N GLY A 149 -7.66 -0.46 14.11
CA GLY A 149 -8.85 -1.26 13.81
C GLY A 149 -8.59 -2.74 14.05
N ILE A 150 -9.58 -3.43 14.58
CA ILE A 150 -9.54 -4.89 14.74
C ILE A 150 -10.16 -5.52 13.51
N ARG A 151 -9.35 -6.22 12.70
CA ARG A 151 -9.82 -6.91 11.51
C ARG A 151 -8.85 -8.00 11.06
N VAL A 152 -9.34 -8.99 10.31
CA VAL A 152 -8.54 -9.98 9.59
C VAL A 152 -8.91 -9.90 8.12
N ALA A 153 -7.90 -9.73 7.25
CA ALA A 153 -8.04 -9.70 5.80
C ALA A 153 -7.31 -10.91 5.20
N GLU A 154 -8.00 -11.70 4.40
CA GLU A 154 -7.48 -12.94 3.86
C GLU A 154 -7.70 -12.99 2.34
N PHE A 155 -6.66 -13.40 1.61
CA PHE A 155 -6.73 -13.70 0.19
C PHE A 155 -6.62 -15.21 0.00
N ASP A 156 -7.63 -15.81 -0.59
CA ASP A 156 -7.71 -17.26 -0.83
C ASP A 156 -7.66 -17.51 -2.33
N ALA A 157 -6.82 -18.43 -2.76
CA ALA A 157 -6.57 -18.69 -4.17
C ALA A 157 -7.82 -19.16 -4.94
N ASP A 158 -8.72 -19.90 -4.27
CA ASP A 158 -9.91 -20.47 -4.91
C ASP A 158 -11.20 -19.66 -4.64
N ARG A 159 -11.23 -18.89 -3.55
CA ARG A 159 -12.44 -18.23 -3.05
C ARG A 159 -12.35 -16.70 -3.02
N GLY A 160 -11.20 -16.12 -3.38
CA GLY A 160 -10.97 -14.69 -3.46
C GLY A 160 -10.76 -14.04 -2.09
N PHE A 161 -11.27 -12.83 -1.91
CA PHE A 161 -11.00 -12.01 -0.72
C PHE A 161 -12.05 -12.18 0.37
N PHE A 162 -11.57 -12.27 1.62
CA PHE A 162 -12.39 -12.31 2.83
C PHE A 162 -11.97 -11.20 3.80
N LEU A 163 -12.95 -10.53 4.39
CA LEU A 163 -12.73 -9.62 5.51
C LEU A 163 -13.50 -10.12 6.72
N ASN A 164 -12.79 -10.36 7.83
CA ASN A 164 -13.38 -10.92 9.07
C ASN A 164 -14.13 -12.24 8.84
N GLY A 165 -13.62 -13.08 7.93
CA GLY A 165 -14.24 -14.35 7.54
C GLY A 165 -15.46 -14.22 6.61
N VAL A 166 -15.82 -13.01 6.18
CA VAL A 166 -16.94 -12.77 5.26
C VAL A 166 -16.42 -12.54 3.84
N PRO A 167 -16.89 -13.28 2.83
CA PRO A 167 -16.47 -13.09 1.45
C PRO A 167 -16.88 -11.71 0.93
N MET A 168 -15.97 -11.03 0.24
CA MET A 168 -16.17 -9.69 -0.29
C MET A 168 -15.45 -9.54 -1.64
N LYS A 169 -16.08 -8.87 -2.60
CA LYS A 169 -15.38 -8.41 -3.81
C LYS A 169 -14.80 -7.01 -3.58
N ILE A 170 -13.51 -6.85 -3.87
CA ILE A 170 -12.86 -5.55 -3.91
C ILE A 170 -13.36 -4.81 -5.15
N LYS A 171 -14.07 -3.69 -4.94
CA LYS A 171 -14.57 -2.78 -5.98
C LYS A 171 -13.81 -1.48 -5.86
N GLY A 172 -12.55 -1.54 -6.29
CA GLY A 172 -11.58 -0.49 -6.11
C GLY A 172 -11.45 0.45 -7.31
N VAL A 173 -10.78 1.55 -7.06
CA VAL A 173 -10.33 2.50 -8.07
C VAL A 173 -8.90 2.95 -7.77
N CYS A 174 -8.11 3.19 -8.82
CA CYS A 174 -6.82 3.84 -8.73
C CYS A 174 -7.01 5.35 -8.56
N VAL A 175 -6.10 6.00 -7.82
CA VAL A 175 -6.10 7.45 -7.66
C VAL A 175 -4.68 8.01 -7.69
N HIS A 176 -4.49 9.16 -8.35
CA HIS A 176 -3.28 9.96 -8.27
C HIS A 176 -3.40 11.08 -7.23
N HIS A 177 -2.26 11.55 -6.73
CA HIS A 177 -2.22 12.57 -5.67
C HIS A 177 -2.14 13.98 -6.27
N ASP A 178 -3.19 14.37 -6.99
CA ASP A 178 -3.37 15.73 -7.51
C ASP A 178 -4.85 16.16 -7.45
N ALA A 179 -5.13 17.43 -7.62
CA ALA A 179 -6.47 17.97 -7.63
C ALA A 179 -6.59 19.25 -8.48
N GLY A 180 -6.57 19.10 -9.79
CA GLY A 180 -6.80 20.21 -10.72
C GLY A 180 -5.93 21.43 -10.40
N CYS A 181 -6.55 22.58 -10.15
CA CYS A 181 -5.82 23.83 -9.87
C CYS A 181 -5.02 23.84 -8.57
N LEU A 182 -5.20 22.87 -7.68
CA LEU A 182 -4.39 22.70 -6.47
C LEU A 182 -3.09 21.94 -6.74
N GLY A 183 -2.96 21.32 -7.93
CA GLY A 183 -1.83 20.45 -8.22
C GLY A 183 -1.69 19.36 -7.17
N ALA A 184 -0.47 19.11 -6.69
CA ALA A 184 -0.19 18.13 -5.65
C ALA A 184 -0.44 18.62 -4.21
N ALA A 185 -0.87 19.86 -4.01
CA ALA A 185 -1.21 20.42 -2.68
C ALA A 185 -2.67 20.07 -2.30
N VAL A 186 -3.01 18.79 -2.37
CA VAL A 186 -4.37 18.29 -2.09
C VAL A 186 -4.63 18.31 -0.60
N THR A 187 -5.80 18.86 -0.19
CA THR A 187 -6.19 18.90 1.22
C THR A 187 -7.05 17.70 1.61
N LYS A 188 -7.15 17.43 2.92
CA LYS A 188 -8.00 16.38 3.48
C LYS A 188 -9.47 16.55 3.07
N GLU A 189 -9.97 17.80 2.98
CA GLU A 189 -11.35 18.10 2.60
C GLU A 189 -11.65 17.72 1.15
N VAL A 190 -10.69 17.91 0.25
CA VAL A 190 -10.81 17.47 -1.15
C VAL A 190 -10.93 15.96 -1.22
N TRP A 191 -10.05 15.23 -0.52
CA TRP A 191 -10.12 13.77 -0.44
C TRP A 191 -11.43 13.28 0.19
N HIS A 192 -11.87 13.91 1.27
CA HIS A 192 -13.16 13.57 1.89
C HIS A 192 -14.33 13.69 0.89
N ARG A 193 -14.38 14.79 0.13
CA ARG A 193 -15.41 14.99 -0.92
C ARG A 193 -15.32 13.89 -1.99
N ARG A 194 -14.13 13.61 -2.48
CA ARG A 194 -13.90 12.59 -3.51
C ARG A 194 -14.32 11.21 -3.03
N PHE A 195 -13.93 10.82 -1.83
CA PHE A 195 -14.28 9.54 -1.25
C PHE A 195 -15.78 9.40 -1.00
N ALA A 196 -16.46 10.46 -0.57
CA ALA A 196 -17.91 10.45 -0.46
C ALA A 196 -18.57 10.14 -1.82
N LYS A 197 -18.08 10.75 -2.91
CA LYS A 197 -18.58 10.47 -4.27
C LYS A 197 -18.25 9.06 -4.76
N LEU A 198 -17.05 8.56 -4.49
CA LEU A 198 -16.69 7.19 -4.83
C LEU A 198 -17.55 6.16 -4.08
N LYS A 199 -17.90 6.42 -2.82
CA LYS A 199 -18.87 5.59 -2.08
C LYS A 199 -20.26 5.60 -2.72
N GLU A 200 -20.75 6.77 -3.12
CA GLU A 200 -22.02 6.87 -3.88
C GLU A 200 -21.99 6.04 -5.17
N CYS A 201 -20.83 5.90 -5.82
CA CYS A 201 -20.62 5.03 -6.97
C CYS A 201 -20.47 3.54 -6.61
N GLY A 202 -20.47 3.18 -5.34
CA GLY A 202 -20.33 1.80 -4.86
C GLY A 202 -18.91 1.29 -4.72
N CYS A 203 -17.90 2.16 -4.76
CA CYS A 203 -16.51 1.81 -4.49
C CYS A 203 -16.31 1.49 -3.00
N ASN A 204 -15.51 0.46 -2.72
CA ASN A 204 -15.11 0.08 -1.37
C ASN A 204 -13.58 0.02 -1.19
N ALA A 205 -12.79 0.36 -2.20
CA ALA A 205 -11.35 0.27 -2.16
C ALA A 205 -10.65 1.35 -2.99
N ILE A 206 -9.39 1.67 -2.58
CA ILE A 206 -8.49 2.63 -3.25
C ILE A 206 -7.15 1.95 -3.50
N ARG A 207 -6.56 2.14 -4.67
CA ARG A 207 -5.16 1.89 -4.95
C ARG A 207 -4.42 3.21 -5.06
N CYS A 208 -3.34 3.36 -4.28
CA CYS A 208 -2.50 4.56 -4.25
C CYS A 208 -1.50 4.54 -5.42
N SER A 209 -1.93 4.97 -6.60
CA SER A 209 -1.11 4.96 -7.82
C SER A 209 -0.09 6.09 -7.82
N HIS A 210 1.13 5.90 -8.08
CA HIS A 210 2.01 4.73 -8.03
C HIS A 210 3.12 5.08 -7.05
N ASN A 211 2.72 5.67 -5.92
CA ASN A 211 3.60 6.14 -4.85
C ASN A 211 2.81 6.32 -3.53
N PRO A 212 3.50 6.38 -2.39
CA PRO A 212 2.85 6.63 -1.10
C PRO A 212 2.12 7.98 -1.08
N HIS A 213 0.88 8.00 -0.64
CA HIS A 213 0.05 9.21 -0.56
C HIS A 213 0.24 9.94 0.77
N MET A 214 -0.47 11.07 0.94
CA MET A 214 -0.45 11.84 2.20
C MET A 214 -1.08 11.01 3.34
N PRO A 215 -0.59 11.12 4.59
CA PRO A 215 -1.12 10.36 5.72
C PRO A 215 -2.63 10.54 5.93
N GLU A 216 -3.15 11.74 5.70
CA GLU A 216 -4.57 12.04 5.88
C GLU A 216 -5.49 11.27 4.92
N LEU A 217 -4.95 10.75 3.79
CA LEU A 217 -5.73 9.89 2.88
C LEU A 217 -6.05 8.57 3.58
N TYR A 218 -5.06 7.94 4.22
CA TYR A 218 -5.25 6.67 4.93
C TYR A 218 -6.16 6.83 6.15
N GLU A 219 -6.02 7.94 6.91
CA GLU A 219 -6.96 8.29 7.99
C GLU A 219 -8.41 8.39 7.48
N LEU A 220 -8.62 8.95 6.29
CA LEU A 220 -9.93 9.01 5.67
C LEU A 220 -10.41 7.63 5.22
N CYS A 221 -9.55 6.80 4.67
CA CYS A 221 -9.89 5.41 4.34
C CYS A 221 -10.31 4.64 5.58
N ASP A 222 -9.59 4.79 6.70
CA ASP A 222 -9.95 4.17 7.98
C ASP A 222 -11.31 4.61 8.47
N THR A 223 -11.60 5.92 8.42
CA THR A 223 -12.84 6.48 9.00
C THR A 223 -14.05 6.40 8.09
N MET A 224 -13.83 6.39 6.77
CA MET A 224 -14.90 6.30 5.76
C MET A 224 -15.12 4.87 5.27
N GLY A 225 -14.29 3.91 5.67
CA GLY A 225 -14.40 2.51 5.30
C GLY A 225 -14.03 2.23 3.86
N PHE A 226 -12.78 2.49 3.48
CA PHE A 226 -12.19 2.03 2.22
C PHE A 226 -11.06 1.05 2.49
N LEU A 227 -11.02 -0.04 1.76
CA LEU A 227 -9.84 -0.91 1.68
C LEU A 227 -8.76 -0.20 0.87
N VAL A 228 -7.49 -0.44 1.20
CA VAL A 228 -6.38 0.22 0.51
C VAL A 228 -5.35 -0.82 0.04
N MET A 229 -4.96 -0.69 -1.22
CA MET A 229 -3.72 -1.22 -1.77
C MET A 229 -2.72 -0.07 -1.83
N ASP A 230 -1.76 -0.09 -0.91
CA ASP A 230 -0.72 0.93 -0.85
C ASP A 230 0.46 0.54 -1.71
N GLU A 231 0.96 1.49 -2.53
CA GLU A 231 1.93 1.19 -3.58
C GLU A 231 3.15 2.09 -3.49
N ALA A 232 4.33 1.51 -3.67
CA ALA A 232 5.59 2.22 -3.53
C ALA A 232 6.11 2.80 -4.85
N PHE A 233 6.38 1.99 -5.87
CA PHE A 233 7.22 2.40 -6.99
C PHE A 233 6.55 2.25 -8.35
N ASP A 234 6.64 3.29 -9.21
CA ASP A 234 6.30 3.17 -10.63
C ASP A 234 7.49 2.67 -11.47
N GLU A 235 8.70 2.87 -11.00
CA GLU A 235 9.91 2.39 -11.66
C GLU A 235 10.96 1.92 -10.64
N TRP A 236 11.79 0.96 -11.07
CA TRP A 236 12.91 0.47 -10.26
C TRP A 236 14.23 1.01 -10.78
N GLU A 237 15.28 0.20 -10.87
CA GLU A 237 16.65 0.60 -11.22
C GLU A 237 16.83 1.11 -12.67
N ASN A 238 15.82 1.00 -13.52
CA ASN A 238 15.85 1.50 -14.89
C ASN A 238 14.62 2.35 -15.20
N ALA A 239 14.85 3.42 -15.94
CA ALA A 239 13.81 4.38 -16.27
C ALA A 239 12.73 3.80 -17.18
N LYS A 240 11.47 4.06 -16.82
CA LYS A 240 10.30 3.87 -17.69
C LYS A 240 10.10 5.09 -18.60
N ASN A 241 9.28 4.93 -19.63
CA ASN A 241 8.87 6.03 -20.47
C ASN A 241 8.12 7.10 -19.67
N LYS A 242 8.43 8.35 -19.94
CA LYS A 242 7.76 9.50 -19.34
C LYS A 242 6.74 10.09 -20.29
N TRP A 243 5.72 10.76 -19.75
CA TRP A 243 4.74 11.42 -20.57
C TRP A 243 5.11 12.88 -20.82
N SER A 244 4.99 13.32 -22.06
CA SER A 244 5.05 14.74 -22.43
C SER A 244 3.99 15.03 -23.48
N THR A 245 3.34 16.17 -23.39
CA THR A 245 2.35 16.76 -24.29
C THR A 245 1.80 15.82 -25.37
N GLY A 246 0.92 14.90 -24.99
CA GLY A 246 0.24 14.00 -25.91
C GLY A 246 0.98 12.74 -26.34
N HIS A 247 2.16 12.46 -25.78
CA HIS A 247 2.94 11.24 -26.10
C HIS A 247 3.98 10.90 -25.04
N ASN A 248 4.40 9.65 -25.00
CA ASN A 248 5.53 9.22 -24.18
C ASN A 248 6.84 9.82 -24.70
N VAL A 249 7.69 10.26 -23.76
CA VAL A 249 9.06 10.69 -24.07
C VAL A 249 9.94 9.46 -24.21
N TYR A 250 10.48 9.24 -25.41
CA TYR A 250 11.31 8.09 -25.69
C TYR A 250 12.60 8.47 -26.45
N PRO A 251 13.77 7.92 -26.12
CA PRO A 251 14.06 7.14 -24.91
C PRO A 251 13.87 8.00 -23.66
N PRO A 252 13.63 7.39 -22.49
CA PRO A 252 13.53 8.13 -21.23
C PRO A 252 14.85 8.90 -21.04
N LYS A 253 14.77 10.22 -20.94
CA LYS A 253 15.96 11.09 -21.00
C LYS A 253 16.46 11.49 -19.62
N HIS A 254 15.65 11.28 -18.60
CA HIS A 254 16.01 11.77 -17.30
C HIS A 254 15.02 11.39 -16.23
N GLN A 255 15.40 11.78 -15.17
CA GLN A 255 15.00 11.99 -13.82
C GLN A 255 13.64 11.39 -13.52
N GLY A 256 13.69 10.33 -12.83
CA GLY A 256 12.63 9.65 -12.18
C GLY A 256 13.23 8.95 -10.99
N TYR A 257 12.42 8.19 -10.28
CA TYR A 257 12.87 7.49 -9.09
C TYR A 257 13.98 6.45 -9.37
N PHE A 258 14.13 6.01 -10.63
CA PHE A 258 15.17 5.05 -11.01
C PHE A 258 16.59 5.52 -10.67
N GLU A 259 16.86 6.83 -10.66
CA GLU A 259 18.16 7.39 -10.27
C GLU A 259 18.43 7.25 -8.77
N ASP A 260 17.39 7.36 -7.97
CA ASP A 260 17.44 7.26 -6.51
C ASP A 260 17.22 5.81 -6.01
N PHE A 261 16.59 4.96 -6.80
CA PHE A 261 16.20 3.60 -6.44
C PHE A 261 17.37 2.78 -5.87
N PRO A 262 18.58 2.74 -6.46
CA PRO A 262 19.67 1.90 -5.96
C PRO A 262 20.12 2.25 -4.53
N GLU A 263 19.97 3.52 -4.12
CA GLU A 263 20.37 3.99 -2.79
C GLU A 263 19.21 4.07 -1.80
N TRP A 264 18.00 4.37 -2.28
CA TRP A 264 16.88 4.80 -1.42
C TRP A 264 15.73 3.82 -1.31
N HIS A 265 15.60 2.85 -2.22
CA HIS A 265 14.43 1.93 -2.23
C HIS A 265 14.16 1.24 -0.89
N GLU A 266 15.19 0.75 -0.21
CA GLU A 266 15.01 0.09 1.09
C GLU A 266 14.50 1.07 2.15
N LYS A 267 15.11 2.26 2.24
CA LYS A 267 14.72 3.27 3.24
C LYS A 267 13.29 3.78 2.99
N ASP A 268 12.98 4.06 1.73
CA ASP A 268 11.68 4.61 1.36
C ASP A 268 10.56 3.57 1.50
N LEU A 269 10.81 2.32 1.12
CA LEU A 269 9.85 1.24 1.28
C LEU A 269 9.60 0.93 2.76
N ARG A 270 10.65 0.85 3.59
CA ARG A 270 10.51 0.70 5.04
C ARG A 270 9.74 1.86 5.66
N ALA A 271 10.05 3.10 5.26
CA ALA A 271 9.37 4.29 5.76
C ALA A 271 7.87 4.26 5.43
N MET A 272 7.49 3.86 4.21
CA MET A 272 6.09 3.69 3.82
C MET A 272 5.40 2.66 4.69
N VAL A 273 5.94 1.44 4.78
CA VAL A 273 5.31 0.35 5.54
C VAL A 273 5.21 0.70 7.02
N ARG A 274 6.27 1.20 7.63
CA ARG A 274 6.29 1.59 9.06
C ARG A 274 5.27 2.69 9.37
N ARG A 275 5.18 3.72 8.51
CA ARG A 275 4.22 4.81 8.67
C ARG A 275 2.78 4.31 8.64
N ASP A 276 2.49 3.38 7.72
CA ASP A 276 1.11 3.08 7.33
C ASP A 276 0.57 1.75 7.89
N ARG A 277 1.43 0.86 8.42
CA ARG A 277 1.04 -0.50 8.87
C ARG A 277 -0.04 -0.57 9.96
N ASN A 278 -0.28 0.52 10.71
CA ASN A 278 -1.34 0.56 11.71
C ASN A 278 -2.72 0.93 11.16
N HIS A 279 -2.82 1.35 9.89
CA HIS A 279 -4.09 1.63 9.24
C HIS A 279 -4.86 0.34 8.94
N PRO A 280 -6.05 0.10 9.52
CA PRO A 280 -6.84 -1.10 9.25
C PRO A 280 -7.34 -1.16 7.80
N SER A 281 -7.46 -0.01 7.15
CA SER A 281 -7.83 0.09 5.74
C SER A 281 -6.84 -0.60 4.79
N ILE A 282 -5.54 -0.58 5.10
CA ILE A 282 -4.54 -1.20 4.24
C ILE A 282 -4.62 -2.72 4.35
N ILE A 283 -4.86 -3.38 3.22
CA ILE A 283 -5.00 -4.83 3.12
C ILE A 283 -3.91 -5.48 2.27
N LEU A 284 -3.15 -4.68 1.51
CA LEU A 284 -2.21 -5.18 0.51
C LEU A 284 -1.11 -4.15 0.27
N TRP A 285 0.14 -4.61 0.22
CA TRP A 285 1.30 -3.82 -0.17
C TRP A 285 1.66 -4.12 -1.63
N SER A 286 1.81 -3.09 -2.46
CA SER A 286 2.28 -3.21 -3.84
C SER A 286 3.69 -2.65 -3.99
N ILE A 287 4.60 -3.45 -4.54
CA ILE A 287 6.02 -3.10 -4.66
C ILE A 287 6.41 -2.55 -6.03
N GLY A 288 5.49 -2.45 -6.97
CA GLY A 288 5.78 -1.89 -8.29
C GLY A 288 4.59 -1.86 -9.22
N ASN A 289 4.58 -0.86 -10.10
CA ASN A 289 3.60 -0.71 -11.15
C ASN A 289 4.23 -0.95 -12.51
N GLU A 290 3.72 -1.92 -13.29
CA GLU A 290 4.08 -2.17 -14.69
C GLU A 290 5.60 -2.22 -14.96
N ILE A 291 6.37 -2.72 -13.99
CA ILE A 291 7.83 -2.84 -14.12
C ILE A 291 8.21 -3.86 -15.21
N ASP A 292 7.34 -4.83 -15.44
CA ASP A 292 7.50 -5.91 -16.41
C ASP A 292 6.99 -5.56 -17.81
N TYR A 293 6.67 -4.29 -18.08
CA TYR A 293 6.18 -3.87 -19.40
C TYR A 293 7.30 -4.03 -20.46
N PRO A 294 7.07 -4.82 -21.53
CA PRO A 294 8.13 -5.15 -22.50
C PRO A 294 8.73 -3.91 -23.17
N ASN A 295 10.06 -3.87 -23.23
CA ASN A 295 10.85 -2.75 -23.75
C ASN A 295 10.67 -1.41 -23.04
N ASP A 296 10.10 -1.45 -21.82
CA ASP A 296 9.91 -0.26 -20.99
C ASP A 296 10.40 -0.50 -19.53
N PRO A 297 11.70 -0.64 -19.29
CA PRO A 297 12.78 -0.83 -20.28
C PRO A 297 13.22 -2.28 -20.50
N TYR A 298 12.70 -3.26 -19.79
CA TYR A 298 13.20 -4.65 -19.77
C TYR A 298 12.73 -5.47 -20.97
N CYS A 299 13.54 -6.46 -21.39
CA CYS A 299 13.21 -7.37 -22.47
C CYS A 299 13.72 -8.79 -22.21
N HIS A 300 13.17 -9.78 -22.91
CA HIS A 300 13.59 -11.18 -22.82
C HIS A 300 13.51 -11.87 -24.19
N PRO A 301 14.43 -12.82 -24.53
CA PRO A 301 14.42 -13.52 -25.83
C PRO A 301 13.12 -14.22 -26.18
N SER A 302 12.37 -14.73 -25.19
CA SER A 302 11.04 -15.35 -25.39
C SER A 302 10.03 -14.41 -26.05
N PHE A 303 10.29 -13.10 -26.02
CA PHE A 303 9.45 -12.11 -26.68
C PHE A 303 9.44 -12.25 -28.22
N LEU A 304 10.45 -12.90 -28.81
CA LEU A 304 10.47 -13.24 -30.23
C LEU A 304 9.42 -14.29 -30.62
N GLU A 305 9.07 -15.17 -29.70
CA GLU A 305 8.09 -16.26 -29.91
C GLU A 305 6.66 -15.81 -29.60
N MET A 306 6.50 -14.66 -28.96
CA MET A 306 5.20 -14.10 -28.62
C MET A 306 4.74 -13.18 -29.74
N THR A 307 3.43 -13.02 -29.88
CA THR A 307 2.80 -12.15 -30.91
C THR A 307 3.14 -10.66 -30.77
N GLY A 308 4.12 -10.33 -29.93
CA GLY A 308 4.60 -9.01 -29.64
C GLY A 308 3.74 -8.26 -28.62
N ASN A 309 4.24 -7.14 -28.17
CA ASN A 309 3.45 -6.18 -27.42
C ASN A 309 2.38 -5.62 -28.38
N ASN A 310 1.11 -5.87 -28.10
CA ASN A 310 -0.01 -5.41 -28.90
C ASN A 310 -0.39 -3.95 -28.66
N ASP A 311 0.41 -3.20 -27.88
CA ASP A 311 0.19 -1.79 -27.69
C ASP A 311 0.38 -1.02 -29.01
N ALA A 312 -0.75 -0.70 -29.66
CA ALA A 312 -0.77 0.00 -30.94
C ALA A 312 -0.18 1.43 -30.85
N ASN A 313 -0.07 1.97 -29.63
CA ASN A 313 0.49 3.30 -29.39
C ASN A 313 2.02 3.31 -29.43
N LYS A 314 2.67 2.14 -29.32
CA LYS A 314 4.13 2.03 -29.44
C LYS A 314 4.57 1.77 -30.88
N PRO A 315 5.70 2.35 -31.31
CA PRO A 315 6.30 2.03 -32.61
C PRO A 315 6.56 0.53 -32.76
N ALA A 316 6.43 0.02 -33.99
CA ALA A 316 6.63 -1.42 -34.25
C ALA A 316 8.00 -1.95 -33.78
N ALA A 317 9.05 -1.12 -33.85
CA ALA A 317 10.40 -1.47 -33.39
C ALA A 317 10.47 -1.67 -31.87
N GLU A 318 9.64 -0.97 -31.11
CA GLU A 318 9.58 -1.10 -29.63
C GLU A 318 8.74 -2.28 -29.17
N ARG A 319 8.00 -2.89 -30.08
CA ARG A 319 7.17 -4.07 -29.82
C ARG A 319 7.90 -5.39 -30.11
N GLN A 320 9.21 -5.35 -30.36
CA GLN A 320 10.05 -6.50 -30.66
C GLN A 320 11.17 -6.64 -29.63
N TYR A 321 11.71 -7.86 -29.53
CA TYR A 321 12.88 -8.10 -28.69
C TYR A 321 14.07 -7.22 -29.13
N ASP A 322 14.65 -6.53 -28.16
CA ASP A 322 15.86 -5.73 -28.33
C ASP A 322 16.94 -6.24 -27.35
N PRO A 323 18.01 -6.88 -27.85
CA PRO A 323 19.07 -7.41 -26.99
C PRO A 323 19.91 -6.32 -26.30
N ALA A 324 19.75 -5.05 -26.67
CA ALA A 324 20.40 -3.93 -26.00
C ALA A 324 19.67 -3.48 -24.74
N LYS A 325 18.42 -3.96 -24.53
CA LYS A 325 17.64 -3.68 -23.33
C LYS A 325 18.02 -4.58 -22.16
N PRO A 326 17.81 -4.14 -20.91
CA PRO A 326 18.04 -4.97 -19.73
C PRO A 326 17.22 -6.27 -19.77
N ASP A 327 17.80 -7.37 -19.29
CA ASP A 327 17.12 -8.66 -19.21
C ASP A 327 16.01 -8.63 -18.13
N MET A 328 14.80 -9.02 -18.49
CA MET A 328 13.64 -9.05 -17.58
C MET A 328 13.86 -9.94 -16.36
N ARG A 329 14.71 -10.96 -16.43
CA ARG A 329 15.05 -11.82 -15.27
C ARG A 329 15.73 -11.03 -14.14
N ARG A 330 16.27 -9.86 -14.43
CA ARG A 330 16.82 -8.95 -13.40
C ARG A 330 15.74 -8.48 -12.43
N LEU A 331 14.48 -8.49 -12.82
CA LEU A 331 13.34 -8.10 -11.96
C LEU A 331 13.10 -9.07 -10.81
N LEU A 332 13.43 -10.36 -10.98
CA LEU A 332 13.15 -11.40 -9.98
C LEU A 332 13.87 -11.16 -8.65
N PRO A 333 15.21 -10.99 -8.59
CA PRO A 333 15.89 -10.72 -7.33
C PRO A 333 15.49 -9.37 -6.72
N ILE A 334 15.09 -8.38 -7.51
CA ILE A 334 14.58 -7.11 -6.97
C ILE A 334 13.20 -7.33 -6.32
N ALA A 335 12.30 -8.08 -6.95
CA ALA A 335 11.00 -8.42 -6.37
C ALA A 335 11.15 -9.21 -5.06
N GLU A 336 12.08 -10.17 -5.00
CA GLU A 336 12.41 -10.91 -3.78
C GLU A 336 12.92 -9.99 -2.67
N GLU A 337 13.84 -9.07 -2.99
CA GLU A 337 14.38 -8.09 -2.05
C GLU A 337 13.27 -7.17 -1.51
N LEU A 338 12.48 -6.55 -2.40
CA LEU A 338 11.41 -5.63 -1.98
C LEU A 338 10.34 -6.34 -1.16
N SER A 339 9.94 -7.56 -1.55
CA SER A 339 8.98 -8.36 -0.76
C SER A 339 9.54 -8.69 0.62
N SER A 340 10.82 -9.03 0.72
CA SER A 340 11.50 -9.30 1.99
C SER A 340 11.57 -8.06 2.89
N ILE A 341 11.82 -6.87 2.31
CA ILE A 341 11.79 -5.59 3.03
C ILE A 341 10.41 -5.35 3.62
N VAL A 342 9.34 -5.47 2.83
CA VAL A 342 7.97 -5.30 3.31
C VAL A 342 7.68 -6.26 4.46
N LYS A 343 7.96 -7.54 4.28
CA LYS A 343 7.68 -8.59 5.29
C LYS A 343 8.50 -8.44 6.57
N SER A 344 9.68 -7.84 6.50
CA SER A 344 10.46 -7.52 7.69
C SER A 344 9.82 -6.43 8.57
N GLU A 345 8.96 -5.59 8.00
CA GLU A 345 8.24 -4.52 8.71
C GLU A 345 6.77 -4.87 9.00
N ASP A 346 6.14 -5.70 8.15
CA ASP A 346 4.75 -6.14 8.31
C ASP A 346 4.51 -7.52 7.70
N GLU A 347 4.47 -8.55 8.55
CA GLU A 347 4.12 -9.93 8.16
C GLU A 347 2.59 -10.14 8.05
N SER A 348 1.78 -9.19 8.52
CA SER A 348 0.33 -9.37 8.64
C SER A 348 -0.44 -9.14 7.33
N ARG A 349 0.22 -8.57 6.32
CA ARG A 349 -0.38 -8.25 5.03
C ARG A 349 0.40 -8.87 3.88
N PRO A 350 -0.29 -9.33 2.83
CA PRO A 350 0.35 -9.86 1.63
C PRO A 350 1.02 -8.77 0.78
N VAL A 351 1.95 -9.21 -0.06
CA VAL A 351 2.67 -8.40 -1.04
C VAL A 351 2.19 -8.73 -2.44
N THR A 352 2.00 -7.72 -3.27
CA THR A 352 1.68 -7.81 -4.69
C THR A 352 2.57 -6.91 -5.53
N MET A 353 2.44 -7.03 -6.83
CA MET A 353 2.92 -6.09 -7.84
C MET A 353 1.87 -5.98 -8.95
N ALA A 354 1.73 -4.81 -9.54
CA ALA A 354 0.81 -4.56 -10.64
C ALA A 354 1.48 -4.93 -11.98
N LEU A 355 1.26 -6.16 -12.44
CA LEU A 355 1.90 -6.75 -13.61
C LEU A 355 1.20 -6.34 -14.90
N ALA A 356 1.94 -5.75 -15.83
CA ALA A 356 1.45 -5.39 -17.16
C ALA A 356 1.60 -6.51 -18.19
N TYR A 357 2.54 -7.43 -17.97
CA TYR A 357 2.85 -8.49 -18.93
C TYR A 357 3.04 -9.87 -18.25
N PRO A 358 2.01 -10.34 -17.50
CA PRO A 358 2.09 -11.59 -16.76
C PRO A 358 2.30 -12.80 -17.67
N GLU A 359 1.84 -12.78 -18.92
CA GLU A 359 2.06 -13.85 -19.92
C GLU A 359 3.55 -14.19 -20.13
N LEU A 360 4.46 -13.34 -19.71
CA LEU A 360 5.90 -13.57 -19.69
C LEU A 360 6.46 -13.57 -18.27
N SER A 361 6.21 -12.51 -17.47
CA SER A 361 6.80 -12.35 -16.15
C SER A 361 6.41 -13.46 -15.18
N ALA A 362 5.16 -13.96 -15.22
CA ALA A 362 4.73 -15.12 -14.45
C ALA A 362 5.50 -16.38 -14.82
N LYS A 363 5.70 -16.62 -16.12
CA LYS A 363 6.48 -17.77 -16.63
C LYS A 363 7.96 -17.69 -16.28
N LEU A 364 8.50 -16.50 -16.08
CA LEU A 364 9.88 -16.31 -15.64
C LEU A 364 10.06 -16.49 -14.13
N GLY A 365 8.96 -16.65 -13.36
CA GLY A 365 8.99 -16.89 -11.92
C GLY A 365 8.60 -15.70 -11.04
N MET A 366 8.08 -14.60 -11.62
CA MET A 366 7.73 -13.41 -10.85
C MET A 366 6.73 -13.69 -9.73
N LEU A 367 5.75 -14.57 -9.96
CA LEU A 367 4.73 -14.91 -8.97
C LEU A 367 5.27 -15.68 -7.75
N GLU A 368 6.47 -16.25 -7.83
CA GLU A 368 7.13 -16.90 -6.69
C GLU A 368 7.58 -15.90 -5.60
N HIS A 369 7.67 -14.61 -5.96
CA HIS A 369 8.10 -13.53 -5.07
C HIS A 369 6.93 -12.68 -4.55
N LEU A 370 5.68 -13.06 -4.90
CA LEU A 370 4.45 -12.35 -4.54
C LEU A 370 3.50 -13.27 -3.78
N ASP A 371 2.70 -12.69 -2.88
CA ASP A 371 1.62 -13.41 -2.19
C ASP A 371 0.30 -13.34 -2.95
N VAL A 372 0.10 -12.27 -3.74
CA VAL A 372 -1.10 -12.04 -4.57
C VAL A 372 -0.66 -11.59 -5.97
N ALA A 373 -1.20 -12.19 -7.00
CA ALA A 373 -0.98 -11.79 -8.38
C ALA A 373 -1.88 -10.61 -8.75
N GLY A 374 -1.29 -9.43 -8.91
CA GLY A 374 -1.97 -8.23 -9.40
C GLY A 374 -1.76 -8.08 -10.91
N TYR A 375 -2.85 -8.02 -11.69
CA TYR A 375 -2.79 -7.92 -13.16
C TYR A 375 -3.38 -6.60 -13.65
N ASN A 376 -2.68 -5.92 -14.56
CA ASN A 376 -3.14 -4.70 -15.23
C ASN A 376 -3.67 -5.05 -16.62
N TYR A 377 -5.00 -4.88 -16.83
CA TYR A 377 -5.70 -5.09 -18.12
C TYR A 377 -5.46 -6.49 -18.73
N LYS A 378 -5.45 -7.54 -17.91
CA LYS A 378 -5.09 -8.91 -18.31
C LYS A 378 -6.13 -9.93 -17.89
N GLU A 379 -7.40 -9.55 -17.87
CA GLU A 379 -8.54 -10.40 -17.46
C GLU A 379 -8.62 -11.70 -18.25
N GLN A 380 -8.20 -11.68 -19.51
CA GLN A 380 -8.20 -12.84 -20.39
C GLN A 380 -7.26 -13.97 -19.95
N TYR A 381 -6.30 -13.71 -19.05
CA TYR A 381 -5.35 -14.69 -18.54
C TYR A 381 -5.78 -15.32 -17.22
N TYR A 382 -6.76 -14.77 -16.50
CA TYR A 382 -7.14 -15.22 -15.16
C TYR A 382 -7.41 -16.74 -15.11
N GLU A 383 -8.22 -17.29 -16.03
CA GLU A 383 -8.57 -18.71 -16.01
C GLU A 383 -7.38 -19.62 -16.30
N ALA A 384 -6.52 -19.25 -17.23
CA ALA A 384 -5.35 -20.04 -17.59
C ALA A 384 -4.30 -20.01 -16.48
N ASP A 385 -4.00 -18.82 -15.97
CA ASP A 385 -2.97 -18.63 -14.95
C ASP A 385 -3.42 -19.16 -13.59
N HIS A 386 -4.71 -19.13 -13.25
CA HIS A 386 -5.22 -19.79 -12.04
C HIS A 386 -5.04 -21.33 -12.09
N LYS A 387 -5.11 -21.93 -13.28
CA LYS A 387 -4.80 -23.37 -13.44
C LYS A 387 -3.31 -23.66 -13.35
N ASP A 388 -2.48 -22.76 -13.89
CA ASP A 388 -1.02 -22.92 -13.89
C ASP A 388 -0.41 -22.58 -12.51
N PHE A 389 -1.04 -21.67 -11.76
CA PHE A 389 -0.60 -21.20 -10.44
C PHE A 389 -1.73 -21.30 -9.39
N PRO A 390 -2.24 -22.50 -9.08
CA PRO A 390 -3.45 -22.68 -8.28
C PRO A 390 -3.30 -22.26 -6.80
N GLN A 391 -2.08 -21.98 -6.34
CA GLN A 391 -1.81 -21.59 -4.96
C GLN A 391 -1.82 -20.08 -4.73
N ILE A 392 -1.88 -19.26 -5.80
CA ILE A 392 -1.78 -17.82 -5.67
C ILE A 392 -3.14 -17.14 -5.89
N PRO A 393 -3.59 -16.26 -5.01
CA PRO A 393 -4.77 -15.42 -5.22
C PRO A 393 -4.56 -14.41 -6.34
N PHE A 394 -5.63 -14.10 -7.09
CA PHE A 394 -5.59 -13.13 -8.18
C PHE A 394 -6.45 -11.91 -7.91
N LEU A 395 -6.03 -10.75 -8.43
CA LEU A 395 -6.83 -9.55 -8.52
C LEU A 395 -6.46 -8.69 -9.75
N GLY A 396 -7.41 -7.88 -10.23
CA GLY A 396 -7.13 -6.83 -11.21
C GLY A 396 -6.57 -5.61 -10.51
N SER A 397 -5.24 -5.44 -10.54
CA SER A 397 -4.60 -4.26 -9.94
C SER A 397 -4.87 -2.98 -10.72
N GLU A 398 -5.18 -3.13 -12.04
CA GLU A 398 -5.59 -2.03 -12.89
C GLU A 398 -6.44 -2.55 -14.06
N ASN A 399 -7.72 -2.18 -14.11
CA ASN A 399 -8.64 -2.63 -15.14
C ASN A 399 -9.34 -1.44 -15.81
N GLY A 400 -9.77 -1.62 -17.06
CA GLY A 400 -10.61 -0.67 -17.76
C GLY A 400 -12.04 -0.63 -17.23
N HIS A 401 -12.84 0.37 -17.70
CA HIS A 401 -14.23 0.59 -17.28
C HIS A 401 -15.24 -0.31 -18.00
N SER A 402 -14.79 -1.27 -18.82
CA SER A 402 -15.73 -2.11 -19.57
C SER A 402 -16.47 -3.09 -18.66
N TYR A 403 -17.70 -3.42 -19.05
CA TYR A 403 -18.49 -4.41 -18.34
C TYR A 403 -17.85 -5.82 -18.43
N GLU A 404 -17.21 -6.13 -19.54
CA GLU A 404 -16.53 -7.41 -19.77
C GLU A 404 -15.39 -7.62 -18.78
N ALA A 405 -14.57 -6.58 -18.49
CA ALA A 405 -13.53 -6.63 -17.48
C ALA A 405 -14.12 -6.87 -16.09
N TRP A 406 -15.23 -6.20 -15.75
CA TRP A 406 -15.95 -6.45 -14.50
C TRP A 406 -16.57 -7.83 -14.43
N ASP A 407 -17.14 -8.33 -15.54
CA ASP A 407 -17.75 -9.65 -15.57
C ASP A 407 -16.72 -10.76 -15.33
N ALA A 408 -15.50 -10.61 -15.85
CA ALA A 408 -14.40 -11.53 -15.58
C ALA A 408 -14.04 -11.61 -14.08
N VAL A 409 -14.20 -10.51 -13.35
CA VAL A 409 -13.98 -10.47 -11.89
C VAL A 409 -15.19 -10.97 -11.12
N LYS A 410 -16.38 -10.50 -11.47
CA LYS A 410 -17.62 -10.78 -10.75
C LYS A 410 -18.03 -12.25 -10.84
N SER A 411 -17.85 -12.85 -12.02
CA SER A 411 -18.32 -14.21 -12.32
C SER A 411 -17.34 -15.30 -11.85
N ASN A 412 -16.15 -14.93 -11.35
CA ASN A 412 -15.14 -15.86 -10.87
C ASN A 412 -14.84 -15.63 -9.39
N ASP A 413 -15.23 -16.58 -8.53
CA ASP A 413 -15.07 -16.45 -7.08
C ASP A 413 -13.59 -16.29 -6.68
N TYR A 414 -12.68 -16.97 -7.35
CA TYR A 414 -11.24 -16.94 -7.10
C TYR A 414 -10.58 -15.59 -7.42
N ILE A 415 -11.24 -14.66 -8.13
CA ILE A 415 -10.72 -13.30 -8.33
C ILE A 415 -11.16 -12.41 -7.18
N SER A 416 -10.20 -11.91 -6.41
CA SER A 416 -10.44 -11.12 -5.20
C SER A 416 -11.19 -9.81 -5.47
N GLY A 417 -10.97 -9.20 -6.63
CA GLY A 417 -11.59 -7.95 -7.03
C GLY A 417 -10.82 -7.23 -8.13
N GLN A 418 -11.07 -5.93 -8.27
CA GLN A 418 -10.34 -5.10 -9.22
C GLN A 418 -10.21 -3.66 -8.72
N PHE A 419 -9.25 -2.94 -9.32
CA PHE A 419 -9.11 -1.48 -9.22
C PHE A 419 -9.24 -0.88 -10.62
N LEU A 420 -10.20 0.03 -10.80
CA LEU A 420 -10.43 0.69 -12.10
C LEU A 420 -9.43 1.82 -12.35
N TRP A 421 -8.96 1.95 -13.55
CA TRP A 421 -8.17 3.09 -13.99
C TRP A 421 -9.07 4.13 -14.66
N THR A 422 -9.44 5.27 -13.99
CA THR A 422 -9.19 5.61 -12.59
C THR A 422 -10.49 6.08 -11.92
N GLY A 423 -10.46 6.23 -10.60
CA GLY A 423 -11.61 6.78 -9.87
C GLY A 423 -11.77 8.28 -10.04
N ILE A 424 -10.65 9.00 -10.05
CA ILE A 424 -10.59 10.45 -10.21
C ILE A 424 -9.69 10.74 -11.41
N ASP A 425 -10.15 11.58 -12.32
CA ASP A 425 -9.28 12.08 -13.39
C ASP A 425 -8.09 12.85 -12.81
N TYR A 426 -6.96 12.85 -13.50
CA TYR A 426 -5.71 13.37 -12.96
C TYR A 426 -4.97 14.23 -13.99
N LEU A 427 -4.10 15.09 -13.48
CA LEU A 427 -3.19 15.88 -14.28
C LEU A 427 -2.06 15.00 -14.80
N GLY A 428 -2.07 14.71 -16.07
CA GLY A 428 -1.09 13.83 -16.71
C GLY A 428 -1.69 13.11 -17.90
N GLU A 429 -0.87 12.49 -18.71
CA GLU A 429 -1.24 11.74 -19.93
C GLU A 429 -2.24 12.49 -20.83
N ALA A 430 -2.21 13.82 -20.74
CA ALA A 430 -3.08 14.72 -21.49
C ALA A 430 -2.54 14.99 -22.89
N HIS A 431 -3.45 15.18 -23.85
CA HIS A 431 -3.10 15.40 -25.26
C HIS A 431 -2.87 16.88 -25.61
N GLY A 432 -2.52 17.71 -24.62
CA GLY A 432 -2.19 19.11 -24.78
C GLY A 432 -3.37 20.04 -24.52
N TRP A 433 -3.04 21.32 -24.24
CA TRP A 433 -4.01 22.36 -23.92
C TRP A 433 -5.07 22.51 -25.03
N PRO A 434 -6.38 22.65 -24.73
CA PRO A 434 -6.95 22.87 -23.39
C PRO A 434 -7.24 21.60 -22.58
N VAL A 435 -6.92 20.42 -23.10
CA VAL A 435 -7.08 19.15 -22.37
C VAL A 435 -5.95 19.02 -21.36
N HIS A 436 -6.28 19.05 -20.08
CA HIS A 436 -5.33 19.07 -18.97
C HIS A 436 -5.33 17.78 -18.12
N GLY A 437 -6.37 16.94 -18.27
CA GLY A 437 -6.49 15.66 -17.58
C GLY A 437 -6.41 14.48 -18.54
N SER A 438 -6.24 13.29 -17.97
CA SER A 438 -6.12 12.04 -18.72
C SER A 438 -7.41 11.62 -19.43
N GLY A 439 -8.56 12.01 -18.87
CA GLY A 439 -9.89 11.57 -19.30
C GLY A 439 -10.25 10.15 -18.87
N ALA A 440 -9.45 9.54 -17.99
CA ALA A 440 -9.65 8.17 -17.49
C ALA A 440 -10.52 8.10 -16.23
N GLY A 441 -10.79 9.23 -15.58
CA GLY A 441 -11.51 9.28 -14.30
C GLY A 441 -13.02 8.99 -14.43
N ILE A 442 -13.59 8.26 -13.47
CA ILE A 442 -15.04 8.18 -13.26
C ILE A 442 -15.56 9.56 -12.80
N LEU A 443 -14.76 10.25 -12.02
CA LEU A 443 -15.02 11.62 -11.54
C LEU A 443 -13.97 12.57 -12.09
N ASP A 444 -14.38 13.84 -12.27
CA ASP A 444 -13.49 14.92 -12.68
C ASP A 444 -12.38 15.17 -11.63
N CYS A 445 -11.24 15.67 -12.08
CA CYS A 445 -10.10 16.02 -11.21
C CYS A 445 -10.34 17.26 -10.33
N ALA A 446 -11.39 18.03 -10.59
CA ALA A 446 -11.73 19.24 -9.84
C ALA A 446 -12.60 19.00 -8.60
#